data_e16cf9fbbe00e37d7d75686f4467d898
#
_entry.id   e16cf9fbbe00e37d7d75686f4467d898
#
_cell.length_a   1.000
_cell.length_b   1.000
_cell.length_c   1.000
_cell.angle_alpha   90.00
_cell.angle_beta   90.00
_cell.angle_gamma   90.00
#
_symmetry.space_group_name_H-M   'P 1'
#
loop_
_entity.id
_entity.type
_entity.pdbx_description
1 polymer ?
#
loop_
_entity_poly.entity_id
_entity_poly.type
_entity_poly.pdbx_seq_one_letter_code
_entity_poly.pdbx_strand_id
1 'polypeptide(L)'
;GDVLVVAGYIDQGGKGIIQAAVDSGAFATFGLPGGMYGESLIAAIGAPLNGSFGQHASSASDGYTAFLDLAKAADPSFDGSTNFSANSYDAAALIMLAMQAANSTDPKVYKDKVMEIANGPADGSGTKIKAGELGKALELIAAGTAIDYDGATGVTLLDGGDASGTFS
;
A
#
# COMPACT_ATOMS: atom_id res chain seq x y z
N GLY A 1 27.08 8.74 17.16
CA GLY A 1 25.72 9.29 17.19
C GLY A 1 24.78 8.32 17.91
N ASP A 2 23.62 8.82 18.31
CA ASP A 2 22.69 8.00 19.11
C ASP A 2 21.81 7.12 18.18
N VAL A 3 21.38 7.66 17.05
CA VAL A 3 20.53 6.97 16.08
C VAL A 3 21.00 7.30 14.65
N LEU A 4 21.07 6.28 13.81
CA LEU A 4 21.24 6.45 12.36
C LEU A 4 19.90 6.25 11.66
N VAL A 5 19.36 7.29 11.04
CA VAL A 5 18.17 7.16 10.20
C VAL A 5 18.60 6.81 8.77
N VAL A 6 18.12 5.67 8.26
CA VAL A 6 18.45 5.19 6.91
C VAL A 6 17.23 5.29 6.02
N ALA A 7 17.06 6.42 5.34
CA ALA A 7 15.98 6.64 4.38
C ALA A 7 16.39 6.04 3.01
N GLY A 8 15.93 4.82 2.73
CA GLY A 8 16.30 4.08 1.53
C GLY A 8 15.47 2.80 1.37
N TYR A 9 15.98 1.92 0.56
CA TYR A 9 15.42 0.58 0.36
C TYR A 9 16.44 -0.50 0.72
N ILE A 10 15.99 -1.60 1.31
CA ILE A 10 16.85 -2.70 1.78
C ILE A 10 17.80 -3.16 0.67
N ASP A 11 17.27 -3.49 -0.51
CA ASP A 11 18.01 -4.08 -1.61
C ASP A 11 18.71 -3.05 -2.55
N GLN A 12 18.51 -1.75 -2.26
CA GLN A 12 19.16 -0.66 -2.99
C GLN A 12 20.25 0.04 -2.15
N GLY A 13 20.97 -0.74 -1.36
CA GLY A 13 22.10 -0.27 -0.56
C GLY A 13 21.82 -0.08 0.92
N GLY A 14 20.57 -0.02 1.35
CA GLY A 14 20.18 0.19 2.75
C GLY A 14 20.79 -0.83 3.70
N LYS A 15 20.76 -2.12 3.32
CA LYS A 15 21.38 -3.22 4.06
C LYS A 15 22.90 -3.00 4.25
N GLY A 16 23.59 -2.61 3.19
CA GLY A 16 25.04 -2.35 3.26
C GLY A 16 25.40 -1.17 4.17
N ILE A 17 24.58 -0.12 4.20
CA ILE A 17 24.76 1.03 5.09
C ILE A 17 24.63 0.59 6.55
N ILE A 18 23.59 -0.17 6.89
CA ILE A 18 23.39 -0.67 8.26
C ILE A 18 24.52 -1.60 8.65
N GLN A 19 24.93 -2.54 7.79
CA GLN A 19 26.03 -3.45 8.07
C GLN A 19 27.34 -2.68 8.36
N ALA A 20 27.65 -1.69 7.53
CA ALA A 20 28.85 -0.86 7.74
C ALA A 20 28.79 -0.05 9.06
N ALA A 21 27.62 0.44 9.42
CA ALA A 21 27.43 1.14 10.69
C ALA A 21 27.60 0.21 11.90
N VAL A 22 27.09 -1.01 11.82
CA VAL A 22 27.28 -2.07 12.83
C VAL A 22 28.76 -2.45 12.94
N ASP A 23 29.42 -2.74 11.82
CA ASP A 23 30.81 -3.17 11.78
C ASP A 23 31.77 -2.13 12.33
N SER A 24 31.49 -0.85 12.08
CA SER A 24 32.28 0.27 12.61
C SER A 24 31.99 0.61 14.08
N GLY A 25 30.88 0.09 14.63
CA GLY A 25 30.42 0.46 15.97
C GLY A 25 29.98 1.92 16.10
N ALA A 26 29.76 2.62 14.98
CA ALA A 26 29.40 4.04 14.98
C ALA A 26 28.00 4.32 15.49
N PHE A 27 27.08 3.36 15.28
CA PHE A 27 25.69 3.44 15.71
C PHE A 27 25.19 2.07 16.20
N ALA A 28 24.37 2.09 17.25
CA ALA A 28 23.76 0.90 17.83
C ALA A 28 22.23 0.89 17.69
N THR A 29 21.64 1.99 17.21
CA THR A 29 20.19 2.12 17.03
C THR A 29 19.90 2.73 15.67
N PHE A 30 18.89 2.21 14.98
CA PHE A 30 18.53 2.62 13.64
C PHE A 30 17.07 3.09 13.56
N GLY A 31 16.85 4.18 12.82
CA GLY A 31 15.53 4.62 12.38
C GLY A 31 15.29 4.10 10.95
N LEU A 32 14.25 3.31 10.76
CA LEU A 32 14.00 2.53 9.56
C LEU A 32 12.65 2.91 8.92
N PRO A 33 12.60 3.90 8.01
CA PRO A 33 11.38 4.20 7.25
C PRO A 33 10.93 3.02 6.38
N GLY A 34 9.71 3.09 5.86
CA GLY A 34 8.99 2.00 5.21
C GLY A 34 9.77 1.19 4.16
N GLY A 35 10.64 1.83 3.38
CA GLY A 35 11.52 1.12 2.42
C GLY A 35 12.58 0.23 3.06
N MET A 36 12.84 0.41 4.35
CA MET A 36 13.77 -0.38 5.16
C MET A 36 13.06 -1.43 6.03
N TYR A 37 11.75 -1.55 5.94
CA TYR A 37 10.98 -2.57 6.63
C TYR A 37 10.96 -3.87 5.82
N GLY A 38 11.33 -4.99 6.45
CA GLY A 38 11.26 -6.30 5.79
C GLY A 38 12.10 -7.37 6.48
N GLU A 39 11.64 -8.62 6.39
CA GLU A 39 12.31 -9.78 6.98
C GLU A 39 13.74 -9.99 6.42
N SER A 40 13.98 -9.62 5.17
CA SER A 40 15.30 -9.74 4.54
C SER A 40 16.38 -8.90 5.23
N LEU A 41 15.99 -7.76 5.83
CA LEU A 41 16.91 -6.97 6.64
C LEU A 41 17.21 -7.66 7.98
N ILE A 42 16.18 -8.18 8.64
CA ILE A 42 16.30 -8.91 9.91
C ILE A 42 17.17 -10.16 9.70
N ALA A 43 16.92 -10.91 8.65
CA ALA A 43 17.70 -12.09 8.32
C ALA A 43 19.19 -11.79 8.03
N ALA A 44 19.49 -10.62 7.47
CA ALA A 44 20.85 -10.24 7.11
C ALA A 44 21.66 -9.66 8.28
N ILE A 45 21.04 -8.85 9.13
CA ILE A 45 21.71 -8.08 10.20
C ILE A 45 21.51 -8.74 11.57
N GLY A 46 20.30 -9.22 11.85
CA GLY A 46 20.00 -9.95 13.09
C GLY A 46 19.98 -9.08 14.33
N ALA A 47 20.58 -9.60 15.41
CA ALA A 47 20.55 -8.98 16.75
C ALA A 47 20.98 -7.50 16.83
N PRO A 48 21.91 -6.97 16.01
CA PRO A 48 22.22 -5.54 16.01
C PRO A 48 21.05 -4.61 15.71
N LEU A 49 19.93 -5.12 15.16
CA LEU A 49 18.72 -4.32 14.95
C LEU A 49 17.83 -4.21 16.20
N ASN A 50 18.13 -4.95 17.26
CA ASN A 50 17.33 -4.90 18.49
C ASN A 50 17.33 -3.47 19.07
N GLY A 51 16.11 -2.96 19.36
CA GLY A 51 15.93 -1.60 19.84
C GLY A 51 15.87 -0.53 18.72
N SER A 52 16.03 -0.92 17.47
CA SER A 52 15.74 -0.05 16.33
C SER A 52 14.22 0.15 16.18
N PHE A 53 13.83 1.23 15.54
CA PHE A 53 12.43 1.59 15.34
C PHE A 53 12.19 2.10 13.91
N GLY A 54 10.96 2.08 13.49
CA GLY A 54 10.59 2.56 12.16
C GLY A 54 9.10 2.66 12.01
N GLN A 55 8.69 2.94 10.79
CA GLN A 55 7.29 2.94 10.41
C GLN A 55 7.11 2.43 8.98
N HIS A 56 5.98 1.84 8.72
CA HIS A 56 5.56 1.51 7.36
C HIS A 56 4.05 1.78 7.18
N ALA A 57 3.61 1.90 5.93
CA ALA A 57 2.20 2.04 5.64
C ALA A 57 1.47 0.77 6.12
N SER A 58 0.48 0.95 7.00
CA SER A 58 -0.32 -0.16 7.52
C SER A 58 -1.34 -0.59 6.48
N SER A 59 -1.52 -1.90 6.33
CA SER A 59 -2.56 -2.50 5.50
C SER A 59 -3.57 -3.28 6.35
N ALA A 60 -3.77 -2.87 7.60
CA ALA A 60 -4.67 -3.54 8.54
C ALA A 60 -6.15 -3.15 8.27
N SER A 61 -6.68 -3.57 7.13
CA SER A 61 -8.09 -3.44 6.79
C SER A 61 -8.75 -4.82 6.65
N ASP A 62 -10.08 -4.86 6.71
CA ASP A 62 -10.83 -6.11 6.43
C ASP A 62 -10.57 -6.65 5.02
N GLY A 63 -10.21 -5.79 4.07
CA GLY A 63 -9.87 -6.16 2.69
C GLY A 63 -8.50 -6.79 2.54
N TYR A 64 -7.59 -6.58 3.50
CA TYR A 64 -6.21 -7.04 3.39
C TYR A 64 -6.10 -8.57 3.35
N THR A 65 -6.84 -9.27 4.19
CA THR A 65 -6.86 -10.74 4.18
C THR A 65 -7.36 -11.29 2.84
N ALA A 66 -8.42 -10.69 2.29
CA ALA A 66 -8.93 -11.07 0.97
C ALA A 66 -7.90 -10.83 -0.13
N PHE A 67 -7.15 -9.73 -0.05
CA PHE A 67 -6.06 -9.44 -0.98
C PHE A 67 -4.95 -10.50 -0.89
N LEU A 68 -4.53 -10.90 0.32
CA LEU A 68 -3.49 -11.93 0.49
C LEU A 68 -3.91 -13.27 -0.12
N ASP A 69 -5.17 -13.66 0.07
CA ASP A 69 -5.72 -14.89 -0.50
C ASP A 69 -5.75 -14.83 -2.03
N LEU A 70 -6.13 -13.69 -2.61
CA LEU A 70 -6.09 -13.46 -4.05
C LEU A 70 -4.67 -13.51 -4.62
N ALA A 71 -3.74 -12.82 -3.98
CA ALA A 71 -2.34 -12.79 -4.38
C ALA A 71 -1.76 -14.20 -4.42
N LYS A 72 -1.99 -14.98 -3.36
CA LYS A 72 -1.55 -16.37 -3.25
C LYS A 72 -2.22 -17.29 -4.26
N ALA A 73 -3.50 -17.06 -4.57
CA ALA A 73 -4.21 -17.85 -5.57
C ALA A 73 -3.73 -17.54 -7.00
N ALA A 74 -3.35 -16.28 -7.27
CA ALA A 74 -2.84 -15.85 -8.57
C ALA A 74 -1.40 -16.35 -8.82
N ASP A 75 -0.54 -16.23 -7.82
CA ASP A 75 0.85 -16.71 -7.84
C ASP A 75 1.26 -17.19 -6.45
N PRO A 76 1.33 -18.51 -6.22
CA PRO A 76 1.73 -19.07 -4.92
C PRO A 76 3.15 -18.69 -4.48
N SER A 77 4.00 -18.23 -5.38
CA SER A 77 5.37 -17.77 -5.08
C SER A 77 5.44 -16.28 -4.69
N PHE A 78 4.38 -15.52 -4.95
CA PHE A 78 4.32 -14.10 -4.64
C PHE A 78 3.94 -13.88 -3.17
N ASP A 79 4.80 -13.15 -2.46
CA ASP A 79 4.50 -12.69 -1.10
C ASP A 79 3.71 -11.39 -1.13
N GLY A 80 2.39 -11.50 -1.03
CA GLY A 80 1.49 -10.34 -0.98
C GLY A 80 1.65 -9.46 0.27
N SER A 81 2.36 -9.95 1.30
CA SER A 81 2.62 -9.19 2.52
C SER A 81 3.77 -8.18 2.38
N THR A 82 4.50 -8.21 1.28
CA THR A 82 5.56 -7.23 1.03
C THR A 82 5.03 -5.80 0.98
N ASN A 83 5.88 -4.87 1.41
CA ASN A 83 5.54 -3.45 1.49
C ASN A 83 4.94 -2.92 0.17
N PHE A 84 3.86 -2.18 0.30
CA PHE A 84 3.12 -1.55 -0.80
C PHE A 84 2.41 -2.49 -1.78
N SER A 85 2.41 -3.81 -1.59
CA SER A 85 1.70 -4.74 -2.48
C SER A 85 0.20 -4.47 -2.51
N ALA A 86 -0.43 -4.37 -1.34
CA ALA A 86 -1.85 -4.05 -1.22
C ALA A 86 -2.17 -2.63 -1.75
N ASN A 87 -1.29 -1.66 -1.49
CA ASN A 87 -1.44 -0.30 -2.01
C ASN A 87 -1.36 -0.25 -3.55
N SER A 88 -0.46 -1.03 -4.14
CA SER A 88 -0.32 -1.14 -5.60
C SER A 88 -1.55 -1.79 -6.24
N TYR A 89 -2.12 -2.81 -5.58
CA TYR A 89 -3.39 -3.41 -5.98
C TYR A 89 -4.52 -2.37 -6.00
N ASP A 90 -4.67 -1.61 -4.92
CA ASP A 90 -5.72 -0.58 -4.83
C ASP A 90 -5.51 0.54 -5.84
N ALA A 91 -4.28 1.00 -6.04
CA ALA A 91 -3.98 2.01 -7.04
C ALA A 91 -4.38 1.56 -8.46
N ALA A 92 -4.07 0.32 -8.82
CA ALA A 92 -4.45 -0.24 -10.12
C ALA A 92 -5.98 -0.36 -10.24
N ALA A 93 -6.66 -0.85 -9.20
CA ALA A 93 -8.12 -0.98 -9.18
C ALA A 93 -8.81 0.38 -9.32
N LEU A 94 -8.39 1.39 -8.56
CA LEU A 94 -8.94 2.74 -8.62
C LEU A 94 -8.82 3.35 -10.02
N ILE A 95 -7.67 3.18 -10.68
CA ILE A 95 -7.46 3.68 -12.05
C ILE A 95 -8.42 2.98 -13.03
N MET A 96 -8.54 1.65 -12.96
CA MET A 96 -9.43 0.89 -13.84
C MET A 96 -10.90 1.26 -13.63
N LEU A 97 -11.34 1.39 -12.39
CA LEU A 97 -12.70 1.80 -12.05
C LEU A 97 -13.01 3.24 -12.46
N ALA A 98 -12.04 4.14 -12.31
CA ALA A 98 -12.16 5.53 -12.76
C ALA A 98 -12.24 5.63 -14.30
N MET A 99 -11.46 4.82 -15.02
CA MET A 99 -11.58 4.71 -16.49
C MET A 99 -12.99 4.23 -16.90
N GLN A 100 -13.53 3.22 -16.22
CA GLN A 100 -14.89 2.73 -16.46
C GLN A 100 -15.93 3.82 -16.18
N ALA A 101 -15.84 4.51 -15.04
CA ALA A 101 -16.77 5.56 -14.66
C ALA A 101 -16.72 6.78 -15.61
N ALA A 102 -15.55 7.09 -16.13
CA ALA A 102 -15.34 8.17 -17.10
C ALA A 102 -15.65 7.75 -18.56
N ASN A 103 -15.85 6.46 -18.80
CA ASN A 103 -15.89 5.87 -20.15
C ASN A 103 -14.71 6.36 -21.04
N SER A 104 -13.51 6.45 -20.46
CA SER A 104 -12.32 6.98 -21.11
C SER A 104 -11.05 6.43 -20.48
N THR A 105 -10.05 6.15 -21.33
CA THR A 105 -8.68 5.82 -20.89
C THR A 105 -7.75 7.03 -20.87
N ASP A 106 -8.24 8.23 -21.23
CA ASP A 106 -7.46 9.46 -21.15
C ASP A 106 -7.34 9.92 -19.69
N PRO A 107 -6.10 10.03 -19.13
CA PRO A 107 -5.88 10.47 -17.76
C PRO A 107 -6.49 11.84 -17.44
N LYS A 108 -6.56 12.72 -18.44
CA LYS A 108 -7.18 14.05 -18.27
C LYS A 108 -8.68 13.99 -18.04
N VAL A 109 -9.32 12.89 -18.45
CA VAL A 109 -10.77 12.67 -18.34
C VAL A 109 -11.09 11.86 -17.07
N TYR A 110 -10.37 10.75 -16.82
CA TYR A 110 -10.73 9.88 -15.69
C TYR A 110 -10.17 10.33 -14.34
N LYS A 111 -9.15 11.21 -14.29
CA LYS A 111 -8.52 11.62 -13.02
C LYS A 111 -9.50 12.12 -11.96
N ASP A 112 -10.52 12.87 -12.39
CA ASP A 112 -11.51 13.44 -11.48
C ASP A 112 -12.47 12.36 -10.89
N LYS A 113 -12.54 11.18 -11.54
CA LYS A 113 -13.30 10.03 -11.07
C LYS A 113 -12.57 9.21 -10.00
N VAL A 114 -11.26 9.33 -9.88
CA VAL A 114 -10.47 8.55 -8.92
C VAL A 114 -10.92 8.83 -7.48
N MET A 115 -11.07 10.10 -7.12
CA MET A 115 -11.55 10.49 -5.78
C MET A 115 -13.01 10.08 -5.53
N GLU A 116 -13.86 10.22 -6.55
CA GLU A 116 -15.28 9.82 -6.46
C GLU A 116 -15.40 8.31 -6.19
N ILE A 117 -14.59 7.48 -6.84
CA ILE A 117 -14.55 6.04 -6.66
C ILE A 117 -13.96 5.65 -5.28
N ALA A 118 -12.86 6.30 -4.87
CA ALA A 118 -12.18 5.98 -3.63
C ALA A 118 -12.99 6.36 -2.37
N ASN A 119 -13.70 7.48 -2.44
CA ASN A 119 -14.39 8.03 -1.26
C ASN A 119 -15.90 7.74 -1.26
N GLY A 120 -16.43 7.27 -2.38
CA GLY A 120 -17.86 7.08 -2.54
C GLY A 120 -18.69 8.37 -2.44
N PRO A 121 -20.02 8.26 -2.50
CA PRO A 121 -20.92 9.38 -2.28
C PRO A 121 -20.84 9.93 -0.85
N ALA A 122 -20.90 11.25 -0.71
CA ALA A 122 -20.81 11.94 0.58
C ALA A 122 -21.94 11.55 1.59
N ASP A 123 -23.05 11.03 1.09
CA ASP A 123 -24.16 10.53 1.91
C ASP A 123 -23.99 9.07 2.36
N GLY A 124 -22.89 8.42 1.97
CA GLY A 124 -22.59 7.03 2.31
C GLY A 124 -23.44 5.98 1.58
N SER A 125 -24.16 6.37 0.51
CA SER A 125 -25.03 5.45 -0.23
C SER A 125 -24.30 4.50 -1.19
N GLY A 126 -22.99 4.67 -1.38
CA GLY A 126 -22.19 3.85 -2.28
C GLY A 126 -22.09 2.40 -1.84
N THR A 127 -22.13 1.48 -2.81
CA THR A 127 -21.89 0.07 -2.54
C THR A 127 -20.41 -0.14 -2.21
N LYS A 128 -20.10 -0.66 -1.01
CA LYS A 128 -18.74 -1.00 -0.60
C LYS A 128 -18.14 -2.10 -1.49
N ILE A 129 -16.93 -1.86 -1.96
CA ILE A 129 -16.17 -2.77 -2.83
C ILE A 129 -14.86 -3.14 -2.15
N LYS A 130 -14.70 -4.39 -1.83
CA LYS A 130 -13.48 -4.94 -1.23
C LYS A 130 -12.53 -5.52 -2.29
N ALA A 131 -11.32 -5.88 -1.85
CA ALA A 131 -10.39 -6.62 -2.69
C ALA A 131 -11.04 -7.89 -3.24
N GLY A 132 -10.85 -8.17 -4.54
CA GLY A 132 -11.47 -9.29 -5.24
C GLY A 132 -12.82 -9.01 -5.88
N GLU A 133 -13.46 -7.90 -5.58
CA GLU A 133 -14.78 -7.57 -6.12
C GLU A 133 -14.72 -6.63 -7.34
N LEU A 134 -13.56 -6.54 -8.04
CA LEU A 134 -13.38 -5.62 -9.17
C LEU A 134 -14.41 -5.85 -10.29
N GLY A 135 -14.73 -7.11 -10.61
CA GLY A 135 -15.73 -7.45 -11.63
C GLY A 135 -17.12 -6.89 -11.25
N LYS A 136 -17.55 -7.11 -10.01
CA LYS A 136 -18.80 -6.55 -9.46
C LYS A 136 -18.81 -5.03 -9.53
N ALA A 137 -17.69 -4.38 -9.19
CA ALA A 137 -17.57 -2.92 -9.24
C ALA A 137 -17.74 -2.37 -10.67
N LEU A 138 -17.12 -3.02 -11.65
CA LEU A 138 -17.25 -2.66 -13.08
C LEU A 138 -18.71 -2.77 -13.56
N GLU A 139 -19.43 -3.84 -13.17
CA GLU A 139 -20.85 -4.04 -13.50
C GLU A 139 -21.72 -2.96 -12.87
N LEU A 140 -21.51 -2.62 -11.59
CA LEU A 140 -22.24 -1.57 -10.88
C LEU A 140 -22.05 -0.21 -11.54
N ILE A 141 -20.80 0.16 -11.86
CA ILE A 141 -20.50 1.40 -12.56
C ILE A 141 -21.16 1.44 -13.94
N ALA A 142 -21.10 0.35 -14.70
CA ALA A 142 -21.76 0.26 -16.01
C ALA A 142 -23.28 0.42 -15.91
N ALA A 143 -23.88 -0.02 -14.79
CA ALA A 143 -25.31 0.17 -14.49
C ALA A 143 -25.65 1.57 -13.91
N GLY A 144 -24.66 2.47 -13.77
CA GLY A 144 -24.85 3.80 -13.18
C GLY A 144 -25.04 3.79 -11.65
N THR A 145 -24.65 2.69 -10.99
CA THR A 145 -24.75 2.56 -9.54
C THR A 145 -23.47 3.09 -8.88
N ALA A 146 -23.61 3.96 -7.88
CA ALA A 146 -22.49 4.50 -7.13
C ALA A 146 -21.82 3.42 -6.27
N ILE A 147 -20.51 3.45 -6.24
CA ILE A 147 -19.68 2.56 -5.42
C ILE A 147 -18.82 3.37 -4.44
N ASP A 148 -18.30 2.70 -3.44
CA ASP A 148 -17.35 3.20 -2.46
C ASP A 148 -16.23 2.13 -2.34
N TYR A 149 -15.07 2.43 -2.90
CA TYR A 149 -13.99 1.47 -3.02
C TYR A 149 -13.15 1.41 -1.74
N ASP A 150 -13.35 0.38 -0.98
CA ASP A 150 -12.61 0.08 0.26
C ASP A 150 -11.27 -0.65 -0.04
N GLY A 151 -11.29 -1.51 -1.05
CA GLY A 151 -10.12 -2.24 -1.54
C GLY A 151 -9.45 -3.16 -0.54
N ALA A 152 -8.15 -3.29 -0.69
CA ALA A 152 -7.28 -4.08 0.19
C ALA A 152 -6.80 -3.28 1.41
N THR A 153 -6.70 -1.95 1.31
CA THR A 153 -6.10 -1.10 2.35
C THR A 153 -7.11 -0.22 3.10
N GLY A 154 -8.38 -0.23 2.70
CA GLY A 154 -9.36 0.73 3.20
C GLY A 154 -9.06 2.14 2.70
N VAL A 155 -8.65 2.26 1.44
CA VAL A 155 -8.14 3.50 0.87
C VAL A 155 -9.19 4.60 0.87
N THR A 156 -8.79 5.78 1.35
CA THR A 156 -9.54 7.04 1.26
C THR A 156 -8.60 8.11 0.75
N LEU A 157 -9.05 8.98 -0.13
CA LEU A 157 -8.25 10.06 -0.67
C LEU A 157 -8.63 11.40 -0.03
N LEU A 158 -7.62 12.15 0.39
CA LEU A 158 -7.75 13.51 0.90
C LEU A 158 -7.92 14.51 -0.26
N ASP A 159 -8.33 15.73 0.06
CA ASP A 159 -8.33 16.84 -0.89
C ASP A 159 -6.90 17.01 -1.47
N GLY A 160 -6.82 16.97 -2.81
CA GLY A 160 -5.53 16.97 -3.51
C GLY A 160 -5.08 15.60 -4.02
N GLY A 161 -5.77 14.51 -3.60
CA GLY A 161 -5.54 13.15 -4.11
C GLY A 161 -4.52 12.33 -3.33
N ASP A 162 -4.00 12.84 -2.21
CA ASP A 162 -3.13 12.07 -1.32
C ASP A 162 -3.92 10.97 -0.59
N ALA A 163 -3.35 9.78 -0.50
CA ALA A 163 -3.97 8.70 0.24
C ALA A 163 -3.93 8.99 1.74
N SER A 164 -5.11 8.92 2.38
CA SER A 164 -5.21 8.83 3.84
C SER A 164 -4.83 7.42 4.28
N GLY A 165 -4.11 7.29 5.38
CA GLY A 165 -3.71 5.98 5.89
C GLY A 165 -3.19 6.04 7.31
N THR A 166 -3.03 4.86 7.89
CA THR A 166 -2.36 4.66 9.18
C THR A 166 -0.95 4.13 8.95
N PHE A 167 -0.06 4.48 9.87
CA PHE A 167 1.30 3.96 9.91
C PHE A 167 1.48 3.15 11.20
N SER A 168 2.14 2.04 11.12
CA SER A 168 2.49 1.16 12.24
C SER A 168 3.98 0.88 12.30
#